data_65348551bf126f0c0acac5097b6995d9
#
_entry.id   65348551bf126f0c0acac5097b6995d9
#
_cell.length_a   1.000
_cell.length_b   1.000
_cell.length_c   1.000
_cell.angle_alpha   90.00
_cell.angle_beta   90.00
_cell.angle_gamma   90.00
#
_symmetry.space_group_name_H-M   'P 1'
#
loop_
_entity.id
_entity.type
_entity.pdbx_description
1 polymer ?
#
loop_
_entity_poly.entity_id
_entity_poly.type
_entity_poly.pdbx_seq_one_letter_code
_entity_poly.pdbx_strand_id
1 'polypeptide(L)'
;MRVLKGVLNESKAYYVQLQKEIKGRLSHLPAGSIKKRRLNKQIYYYLQYRSGTKVIHKYLGKRKPEELVSKIIERRKLENELKKISKSLIILKRIKGRKRNK
;
A
#
# COMPACT_ATOMS: atom_id res chain seq x y z
N MET A 1 12.02 34.03 -0.76
CA MET A 1 12.87 33.01 -1.35
C MET A 1 12.12 32.21 -2.41
N ARG A 2 12.25 32.65 -3.63
CA ARG A 2 11.55 32.02 -4.76
C ARG A 2 12.06 30.61 -5.09
N VAL A 3 13.36 30.39 -4.94
CA VAL A 3 13.98 29.08 -5.25
C VAL A 3 13.47 27.99 -4.32
N LEU A 4 13.44 28.27 -3.02
CA LEU A 4 12.96 27.30 -2.03
C LEU A 4 11.48 26.96 -2.24
N LYS A 5 10.68 27.98 -2.56
CA LYS A 5 9.23 27.80 -2.82
C LYS A 5 9.02 26.93 -4.07
N GLY A 6 9.81 27.14 -5.11
CA GLY A 6 9.78 26.30 -6.32
C GLY A 6 10.13 24.86 -6.04
N VAL A 7 11.19 24.62 -5.26
CA VAL A 7 11.62 23.27 -4.87
C VAL A 7 10.53 22.57 -4.07
N LEU A 8 9.87 23.25 -3.13
CA LEU A 8 8.78 22.69 -2.35
C LEU A 8 7.58 22.31 -3.23
N ASN A 9 7.24 23.16 -4.19
CA ASN A 9 6.14 22.89 -5.12
C ASN A 9 6.44 21.69 -6.03
N GLU A 10 7.68 21.60 -6.53
CA GLU A 10 8.12 20.48 -7.36
C GLU A 10 8.10 19.16 -6.57
N SER A 11 8.57 19.19 -5.33
CA SER A 11 8.57 18.02 -4.45
C SER A 11 7.14 17.55 -4.18
N LYS A 12 6.24 18.48 -3.92
CA LYS A 12 4.82 18.17 -3.72
C LYS A 12 4.21 17.54 -4.96
N ALA A 13 4.46 18.11 -6.12
CA ALA A 13 3.95 17.59 -7.40
C ALA A 13 4.48 16.17 -7.65
N TYR A 14 5.74 15.93 -7.38
CA TYR A 14 6.37 14.63 -7.51
C TYR A 14 5.67 13.58 -6.62
N TYR A 15 5.47 13.90 -5.34
CA TYR A 15 4.83 12.98 -4.40
C TYR A 15 3.36 12.73 -4.73
N VAL A 16 2.64 13.75 -5.19
CA VAL A 16 1.24 13.59 -5.61
C VAL A 16 1.13 12.65 -6.81
N GLN A 17 2.03 12.81 -7.78
CA GLN A 17 2.06 11.92 -8.95
C GLN A 17 2.41 10.49 -8.56
N LEU A 18 3.43 10.32 -7.70
CA LEU A 18 3.84 9.00 -7.22
C LEU A 18 2.71 8.32 -6.44
N GLN A 19 2.01 9.07 -5.60
CA GLN A 19 0.85 8.59 -4.85
C GLN A 19 -0.23 8.06 -5.78
N LYS A 20 -0.49 8.78 -6.85
CA LYS A 20 -1.47 8.41 -7.87
C LYS A 20 -1.10 7.11 -8.58
N GLU A 21 0.17 6.97 -8.95
CA GLU A 21 0.70 5.77 -9.60
C GLU A 21 0.59 4.56 -8.68
N ILE A 22 0.96 4.72 -7.41
CA ILE A 22 0.89 3.64 -6.42
C ILE A 22 -0.56 3.21 -6.20
N LYS A 23 -1.47 4.15 -6.04
CA LYS A 23 -2.91 3.84 -5.88
C LYS A 23 -3.46 3.09 -7.09
N GLY A 24 -3.05 3.49 -8.29
CA GLY A 24 -3.42 2.80 -9.52
C GLY A 24 -2.93 1.35 -9.52
N ARG A 25 -1.68 1.13 -9.13
CA ARG A 25 -1.13 -0.23 -9.04
C ARG A 25 -1.83 -1.06 -7.97
N LEU A 26 -2.10 -0.46 -6.81
CA LEU A 26 -2.80 -1.14 -5.71
C LEU A 26 -4.18 -1.65 -6.10
N SER A 27 -4.88 -0.93 -6.97
CA SER A 27 -6.21 -1.34 -7.43
C SER A 27 -6.19 -2.65 -8.22
N HIS A 28 -5.04 -3.05 -8.75
CA HIS A 28 -4.87 -4.29 -9.51
C HIS A 28 -4.26 -5.43 -8.70
N LEU A 29 -3.90 -5.18 -7.45
CA LEU A 29 -3.26 -6.18 -6.60
C LEU A 29 -4.23 -6.75 -5.56
N PRO A 30 -4.19 -8.06 -5.32
CA PRO A 30 -5.08 -8.69 -4.35
C PRO A 30 -4.73 -8.30 -2.92
N ALA A 31 -5.74 -8.05 -2.12
CA ALA A 31 -5.61 -7.81 -0.69
C ALA A 31 -5.78 -9.12 0.08
N GLY A 32 -5.24 -9.17 1.29
CA GLY A 32 -5.44 -10.31 2.18
C GLY A 32 -4.15 -10.94 2.66
N SER A 33 -4.29 -12.09 3.29
CA SER A 33 -3.18 -12.86 3.83
C SER A 33 -3.31 -14.31 3.43
N ILE A 34 -2.18 -14.95 3.16
CA ILE A 34 -2.16 -16.39 2.90
C ILE A 34 -2.09 -17.11 4.24
N LYS A 35 -3.05 -18.01 4.47
CA LYS A 35 -3.11 -18.84 5.67
C LYS A 35 -2.85 -20.30 5.30
N LYS A 36 -2.10 -20.97 6.14
CA LYS A 36 -1.83 -22.41 6.03
C LYS A 36 -2.66 -23.15 7.07
N ARG A 37 -3.23 -24.25 6.66
CA ARG A 37 -3.91 -25.15 7.59
C ARG A 37 -3.38 -26.57 7.35
N ARG A 38 -2.91 -27.20 8.42
CA ARG A 38 -2.38 -28.55 8.34
C ARG A 38 -3.42 -29.53 8.87
N LEU A 39 -3.82 -30.49 8.02
CA LEU A 39 -4.75 -31.55 8.37
C LEU A 39 -4.18 -32.86 7.84
N ASN A 40 -4.04 -33.87 8.73
CA ASN A 40 -3.59 -35.21 8.36
C ASN A 40 -2.31 -35.22 7.49
N LYS A 41 -1.27 -34.48 7.93
CA LYS A 41 0.02 -34.38 7.24
C LYS A 41 -0.04 -33.63 5.90
N GLN A 42 -1.20 -33.09 5.53
CA GLN A 42 -1.38 -32.30 4.31
C GLN A 42 -1.55 -30.82 4.66
N ILE A 43 -0.89 -29.94 3.90
CA ILE A 43 -1.04 -28.51 4.05
C ILE A 43 -2.02 -27.99 3.03
N TYR A 44 -2.96 -27.18 3.49
CA TYR A 44 -3.95 -26.50 2.65
C TYR A 44 -3.77 -25.02 2.75
N TYR A 45 -3.89 -24.31 1.64
CA TYR A 45 -3.68 -22.85 1.57
C TYR A 45 -5.01 -22.13 1.37
N TYR A 46 -5.18 -21.04 2.11
CA TYR A 46 -6.38 -20.21 2.06
C TYR A 46 -5.98 -18.76 1.94
N LEU A 47 -6.77 -17.99 1.19
CA LEU A 47 -6.68 -16.55 1.18
C LEU A 47 -7.70 -16.02 2.18
N GLN A 48 -7.22 -15.29 3.18
CA GLN A 48 -8.09 -14.63 4.14
C GLN A 48 -8.14 -13.14 3.80
N TYR A 49 -9.33 -12.62 3.59
CA TYR A 49 -9.50 -11.21 3.30
C TYR A 49 -10.80 -10.71 3.91
N ARG A 50 -10.90 -9.40 4.04
CA ARG A 50 -12.07 -8.74 4.61
C ARG A 50 -12.98 -8.22 3.51
N SER A 51 -14.27 -8.51 3.61
CA SER A 51 -15.30 -7.97 2.74
C SER A 51 -16.36 -7.31 3.62
N GLY A 52 -16.30 -5.97 3.70
CA GLY A 52 -17.13 -5.23 4.64
C GLY A 52 -16.76 -5.57 6.08
N THR A 53 -17.72 -6.05 6.87
CA THR A 53 -17.49 -6.46 8.25
C THR A 53 -17.15 -7.94 8.40
N LYS A 54 -17.18 -8.69 7.29
CA LYS A 54 -16.95 -10.13 7.30
C LYS A 54 -15.52 -10.48 6.91
N VAL A 55 -14.99 -11.53 7.53
CA VAL A 55 -13.72 -12.14 7.14
C VAL A 55 -14.03 -13.34 6.28
N ILE A 56 -13.48 -13.36 5.08
CA ILE A 56 -13.71 -14.44 4.10
C ILE A 56 -12.45 -15.28 3.96
N HIS A 57 -12.64 -16.60 3.91
CA HIS A 57 -11.57 -17.56 3.69
C HIS A 57 -11.83 -18.26 2.36
N LYS A 58 -10.96 -18.03 1.38
CA LYS A 58 -11.06 -18.66 0.07
C LYS A 58 -10.04 -19.76 -0.04
N TYR A 59 -10.49 -21.00 -0.32
CA TYR A 59 -9.60 -22.11 -0.52
C TYR A 59 -8.79 -21.96 -1.80
N LEU A 60 -7.47 -22.12 -1.70
CA LEU A 60 -6.56 -21.95 -2.82
C LEU A 60 -5.97 -23.27 -3.34
N GLY A 61 -5.97 -24.31 -2.52
CA GLY A 61 -5.47 -25.61 -2.91
C GLY A 61 -4.37 -26.13 -2.00
N LYS A 62 -3.75 -27.21 -2.44
CA LYS A 62 -2.70 -27.93 -1.69
C LYS A 62 -1.31 -27.39 -2.02
N ARG A 63 -1.15 -26.66 -3.12
CA ARG A 63 0.13 -26.07 -3.53
C ARG A 63 0.23 -24.65 -3.06
N LYS A 64 1.43 -24.24 -2.66
CA LYS A 64 1.68 -22.84 -2.30
C LYS A 64 1.42 -21.95 -3.52
N PRO A 65 0.52 -20.97 -3.41
CA PRO A 65 0.21 -20.08 -4.54
C PRO A 65 1.26 -18.98 -4.67
N GLU A 66 2.41 -19.31 -5.23
CA GLU A 66 3.57 -18.42 -5.29
C GLU A 66 3.30 -17.10 -5.99
N GLU A 67 2.56 -17.13 -7.09
CA GLU A 67 2.22 -15.92 -7.83
C GLU A 67 1.35 -14.99 -6.99
N LEU A 68 0.35 -15.54 -6.31
CA LEU A 68 -0.52 -14.77 -5.41
C LEU A 68 0.26 -14.23 -4.23
N VAL A 69 1.17 -15.02 -3.66
CA VAL A 69 2.04 -14.58 -2.56
C VAL A 69 2.90 -13.40 -2.99
N SER A 70 3.49 -13.45 -4.19
CA SER A 70 4.29 -12.36 -4.74
C SER A 70 3.48 -11.08 -4.88
N LYS A 71 2.26 -11.18 -5.37
CA LYS A 71 1.36 -10.03 -5.54
C LYS A 71 0.97 -9.41 -4.20
N ILE A 72 0.72 -10.24 -3.19
CA ILE A 72 0.40 -9.75 -1.84
C ILE A 72 1.59 -9.05 -1.21
N ILE A 73 2.80 -9.59 -1.39
CA ILE A 73 4.03 -8.95 -0.92
C ILE A 73 4.22 -7.60 -1.60
N GLU A 74 4.04 -7.53 -2.92
CA GLU A 74 4.12 -6.28 -3.68
C GLU A 74 3.13 -5.26 -3.13
N ARG A 75 1.89 -5.68 -2.88
CA ARG A 75 0.87 -4.82 -2.32
C ARG A 75 1.29 -4.21 -0.98
N ARG A 76 1.83 -5.03 -0.08
CA ARG A 76 2.30 -4.56 1.23
C ARG A 76 3.43 -3.55 1.12
N LYS A 77 4.37 -3.77 0.21
CA LYS A 77 5.43 -2.81 -0.06
C LYS A 77 4.88 -1.48 -0.54
N LEU A 78 3.95 -1.52 -1.48
CA LEU A 78 3.34 -0.31 -2.03
C LEU A 78 2.50 0.42 -0.99
N GLU A 79 1.78 -0.29 -0.14
CA GLU A 79 1.03 0.31 0.96
C GLU A 79 1.97 1.04 1.94
N ASN A 80 3.12 0.45 2.25
CA ASN A 80 4.13 1.09 3.11
C ASN A 80 4.73 2.32 2.46
N GLU A 81 5.03 2.26 1.16
CA GLU A 81 5.52 3.41 0.40
C GLU A 81 4.48 4.53 0.37
N LEU A 82 3.22 4.17 0.19
CA LEU A 82 2.12 5.14 0.20
C LEU A 82 2.02 5.86 1.54
N LYS A 83 2.21 5.14 2.65
CA LYS A 83 2.23 5.75 3.99
C LYS A 83 3.37 6.75 4.12
N LYS A 84 4.57 6.40 3.62
CA LYS A 84 5.73 7.29 3.66
C LYS A 84 5.50 8.55 2.84
N ILE A 85 4.92 8.40 1.65
CA ILE A 85 4.59 9.52 0.77
C ILE A 85 3.56 10.44 1.43
N SER A 86 2.53 9.85 2.04
CA SER A 86 1.49 10.62 2.75
C SER A 86 2.10 11.44 3.88
N LYS A 87 3.05 10.86 4.63
CA LYS A 87 3.76 11.59 5.70
C LYS A 87 4.60 12.72 5.12
N SER A 88 5.28 12.49 4.01
CA SER A 88 6.07 13.53 3.33
C SER A 88 5.21 14.68 2.85
N LEU A 89 4.03 14.39 2.31
CA LEU A 89 3.08 15.40 1.87
C LEU A 89 2.56 16.23 3.05
N ILE A 90 2.30 15.61 4.18
CA ILE A 90 1.88 16.31 5.40
C ILE A 90 2.98 17.27 5.85
N ILE A 91 4.23 16.85 5.85
CA ILE A 91 5.37 17.68 6.23
C ILE A 91 5.49 18.87 5.30
N LEU A 92 5.42 18.66 3.99
CA LEU A 92 5.47 19.73 3.00
C LEU A 92 4.34 20.74 3.19
N LYS A 93 3.16 20.25 3.49
CA LYS A 93 1.99 21.07 3.75
C LYS A 93 2.17 21.92 5.00
N ARG A 94 2.77 21.37 6.06
CA ARG A 94 3.08 22.09 7.30
C ARG A 94 4.08 23.20 7.07
N ILE A 95 5.13 22.94 6.30
CA ILE A 95 6.13 23.94 5.96
C ILE A 95 5.46 25.11 5.24
N LYS A 96 4.59 24.83 4.28
CA LYS A 96 3.85 25.86 3.55
C LYS A 96 2.89 26.63 4.48
N GLY A 97 2.28 25.94 5.44
CA GLY A 97 1.36 26.55 6.41
C GLY A 97 2.04 27.49 7.39
N ARG A 98 3.27 27.18 7.82
CA ARG A 98 4.03 28.04 8.76
C ARG A 98 4.29 29.44 8.24
N LYS A 99 4.35 29.62 6.93
CA LYS A 99 4.56 30.95 6.33
C LYS A 99 3.33 31.86 6.44
N ARG A 100 2.18 31.30 6.72
CA ARG A 100 0.91 32.05 6.84
C ARG A 100 0.65 32.58 8.24
N ASN A 101 1.32 32.03 9.24
CA ASN A 101 1.05 32.33 10.64
C ASN A 101 2.05 33.35 11.22
N LYS A 102 2.24 34.42 10.52
CA LYS A 102 3.06 35.53 11.03
C LYS A 102 2.20 36.63 11.62
#